data_f2cd403ae28d42540d8a5e92f8a4541a
#
_entry.id   f2cd403ae28d42540d8a5e92f8a4541a
#
_cell.length_a   1.000
_cell.length_b   1.000
_cell.length_c   1.000
_cell.angle_alpha   90.00
_cell.angle_beta   90.00
_cell.angle_gamma   90.00
#
_symmetry.space_group_name_H-M   'P 1'
#
loop_
_entity.id
_entity.type
_entity.pdbx_description
1 polymer ?
#
loop_
_entity_poly.entity_id
_entity_poly.type
_entity_poly.pdbx_seq_one_letter_code
_entity_poly.pdbx_strand_id
1 'polypeptide(L)'
;MPVESKPKVSVIVAALNEEAAIAKVIGGVPPNLADEIIVVDNGSTDRTAEVARAAGALVVTEAVRGYGRAFRAGLRAISPNCEIVVFIDGDGSDCPEQMDLLVKPISDGDYDFVIGSRTRGRREGGSMNFHQVLAGYMIGVLLRIFYGVRSTDMGPFRAIRRTTIESLGMREETYGWPLEMQMRAGRAHVRTLEVAVDYKRRAGGRSKIAGTVRGSILAAARILTTFVRITLERQ
;
A
#
# COMPACT_ATOMS: atom_id res chain seq x y z
N MET A 1 -20.91 25.53 16.25
CA MET A 1 -19.95 24.44 16.25
C MET A 1 -19.03 24.69 15.08
N PRO A 2 -17.69 24.63 15.21
CA PRO A 2 -16.81 24.71 14.06
C PRO A 2 -17.16 23.54 13.12
N VAL A 3 -17.36 23.83 11.86
CA VAL A 3 -17.44 22.80 10.81
C VAL A 3 -16.08 22.13 10.80
N GLU A 4 -15.98 20.92 11.33
CA GLU A 4 -14.74 20.13 11.19
C GLU A 4 -14.46 20.00 9.71
N SER A 5 -13.40 20.63 9.25
CA SER A 5 -12.97 20.53 7.86
C SER A 5 -12.58 19.07 7.62
N LYS A 6 -13.10 18.48 6.53
CA LYS A 6 -12.72 17.12 6.10
C LYS A 6 -11.19 17.01 6.03
N PRO A 7 -10.59 15.93 6.58
CA PRO A 7 -9.15 15.75 6.53
C PRO A 7 -8.64 15.66 5.08
N LYS A 8 -7.46 16.25 4.83
CA LYS A 8 -6.79 16.24 3.54
C LYS A 8 -6.15 14.87 3.27
N VAL A 9 -6.50 14.27 2.15
CA VAL A 9 -6.08 12.91 1.77
C VAL A 9 -5.21 12.92 0.53
N SER A 10 -4.01 12.34 0.64
CA SER A 10 -3.09 12.11 -0.47
C SER A 10 -3.07 10.62 -0.83
N VAL A 11 -3.26 10.30 -2.11
CA VAL A 11 -3.17 8.92 -2.61
C VAL A 11 -1.83 8.72 -3.32
N ILE A 12 -1.04 7.76 -2.86
CA ILE A 12 0.24 7.39 -3.49
C ILE A 12 0.07 6.06 -4.23
N VAL A 13 0.30 6.10 -5.53
CA VAL A 13 0.20 4.96 -6.44
C VAL A 13 1.59 4.54 -6.90
N ALA A 14 2.03 3.34 -6.52
CA ALA A 14 3.30 2.79 -7.02
C ALA A 14 3.09 2.14 -8.40
N ALA A 15 3.84 2.57 -9.41
CA ALA A 15 3.70 2.08 -10.76
C ALA A 15 5.05 1.69 -11.40
N LEU A 16 5.06 0.57 -12.13
CA LEU A 16 6.18 0.12 -12.97
C LEU A 16 5.65 -0.67 -14.16
N ASN A 17 5.66 -0.06 -15.35
CA ASN A 17 5.09 -0.62 -16.58
C ASN A 17 3.62 -1.02 -16.40
N GLU A 18 2.78 -0.02 -16.14
CA GLU A 18 1.34 -0.17 -15.88
C GLU A 18 0.51 0.75 -16.81
N GLU A 19 1.01 1.06 -18.03
CA GLU A 19 0.32 1.95 -18.99
C GLU A 19 -1.12 1.53 -19.29
N ALA A 20 -1.40 0.20 -19.26
CA ALA A 20 -2.71 -0.35 -19.53
C ALA A 20 -3.70 -0.21 -18.34
N ALA A 21 -3.21 0.02 -17.13
CA ALA A 21 -4.00 0.00 -15.89
C ALA A 21 -4.10 1.37 -15.22
N ILE A 22 -3.02 2.17 -15.30
CA ILE A 22 -2.84 3.34 -14.44
C ILE A 22 -3.96 4.38 -14.56
N ALA A 23 -4.47 4.63 -15.78
CA ALA A 23 -5.58 5.58 -15.96
C ALA A 23 -6.87 5.10 -15.26
N LYS A 24 -7.14 3.79 -15.28
CA LYS A 24 -8.30 3.19 -14.59
C LYS A 24 -8.14 3.28 -13.07
N VAL A 25 -6.93 3.07 -12.56
CA VAL A 25 -6.65 3.20 -11.11
C VAL A 25 -6.90 4.62 -10.67
N ILE A 26 -6.37 5.62 -11.38
CA ILE A 26 -6.56 7.05 -11.09
C ILE A 26 -8.04 7.42 -11.14
N GLY A 27 -8.73 7.03 -12.22
CA GLY A 27 -10.16 7.32 -12.40
C GLY A 27 -11.08 6.60 -11.41
N GLY A 28 -10.62 5.52 -10.77
CA GLY A 28 -11.35 4.80 -9.73
C GLY A 28 -11.24 5.44 -8.34
N VAL A 29 -10.29 6.34 -8.12
CA VAL A 29 -10.15 7.06 -6.84
C VAL A 29 -11.33 8.04 -6.70
N PRO A 30 -12.12 7.96 -5.62
CA PRO A 30 -13.25 8.85 -5.42
C PRO A 30 -12.79 10.32 -5.29
N PRO A 31 -13.23 11.23 -6.18
CA PRO A 31 -12.75 12.62 -6.20
C PRO A 31 -13.19 13.43 -4.97
N ASN A 32 -14.23 12.96 -4.28
CA ASN A 32 -14.68 13.56 -3.03
C ASN A 32 -13.85 13.09 -1.81
N LEU A 33 -13.00 12.09 -1.94
CA LEU A 33 -12.16 11.56 -0.86
C LEU A 33 -10.69 11.94 -0.99
N ALA A 34 -10.16 12.04 -2.20
CA ALA A 34 -8.77 12.40 -2.44
C ALA A 34 -8.63 13.88 -2.80
N ASP A 35 -7.67 14.56 -2.18
CA ASP A 35 -7.30 15.93 -2.54
C ASP A 35 -6.16 15.96 -3.57
N GLU A 36 -5.34 14.90 -3.61
CA GLU A 36 -4.29 14.72 -4.62
C GLU A 36 -4.02 13.24 -4.89
N ILE A 37 -3.59 12.93 -6.11
CA ILE A 37 -3.13 11.61 -6.52
C ILE A 37 -1.69 11.75 -7.03
N ILE A 38 -0.78 11.02 -6.40
CA ILE A 38 0.65 11.00 -6.73
C ILE A 38 0.98 9.62 -7.28
N VAL A 39 1.29 9.54 -8.57
CA VAL A 39 1.81 8.32 -9.19
C VAL A 39 3.33 8.35 -9.14
N VAL A 40 3.91 7.35 -8.50
CA VAL A 40 5.36 7.19 -8.50
C VAL A 40 5.75 6.19 -9.59
N ASP A 41 6.32 6.72 -10.67
CA ASP A 41 6.90 5.94 -11.74
C ASP A 41 8.28 5.42 -11.30
N ASN A 42 8.36 4.13 -11.00
CA ASN A 42 9.58 3.49 -10.48
C ASN A 42 10.44 2.86 -11.60
N GLY A 43 10.71 3.65 -12.63
CA GLY A 43 11.57 3.28 -13.76
C GLY A 43 10.85 2.47 -14.83
N SER A 44 9.65 2.89 -15.23
CA SER A 44 8.91 2.32 -16.37
C SER A 44 9.64 2.57 -17.69
N THR A 45 9.45 1.65 -18.62
CA THR A 45 9.96 1.71 -19.99
C THR A 45 8.84 1.88 -21.01
N ASP A 46 7.59 1.87 -20.54
CA ASP A 46 6.38 2.11 -21.32
C ASP A 46 5.82 3.53 -21.08
N ARG A 47 4.60 3.79 -21.49
CA ARG A 47 3.98 5.11 -21.39
C ARG A 47 3.28 5.34 -20.02
N THR A 48 3.61 4.59 -18.97
CA THR A 48 2.96 4.71 -17.66
C THR A 48 2.92 6.15 -17.16
N ALA A 49 4.06 6.85 -17.16
CA ALA A 49 4.16 8.23 -16.66
C ALA A 49 3.36 9.23 -17.50
N GLU A 50 3.32 9.04 -18.83
CA GLU A 50 2.55 9.87 -19.75
C GLU A 50 1.05 9.71 -19.50
N VAL A 51 0.59 8.44 -19.43
CA VAL A 51 -0.82 8.09 -19.20
C VAL A 51 -1.28 8.60 -17.83
N ALA A 52 -0.44 8.48 -16.79
CA ALA A 52 -0.77 8.98 -15.45
C ALA A 52 -0.95 10.50 -15.42
N ARG A 53 -0.07 11.27 -16.09
CA ARG A 53 -0.23 12.74 -16.21
C ARG A 53 -1.49 13.12 -16.96
N ALA A 54 -1.77 12.43 -18.07
CA ALA A 54 -2.99 12.67 -18.85
C ALA A 54 -4.27 12.37 -18.06
N ALA A 55 -4.20 11.43 -17.09
CA ALA A 55 -5.30 11.12 -16.19
C ALA A 55 -5.39 12.09 -14.98
N GLY A 56 -4.55 13.13 -14.90
CA GLY A 56 -4.62 14.19 -13.88
C GLY A 56 -3.81 13.94 -12.62
N ALA A 57 -2.95 12.92 -12.56
CA ALA A 57 -2.09 12.67 -11.42
C ALA A 57 -0.81 13.50 -11.45
N LEU A 58 -0.31 13.87 -10.28
CA LEU A 58 1.08 14.32 -10.12
C LEU A 58 2.00 13.10 -10.30
N VAL A 59 2.97 13.19 -11.22
CA VAL A 59 3.92 12.09 -11.46
C VAL A 59 5.28 12.40 -10.91
N VAL A 60 5.75 11.54 -10.02
CA VAL A 60 7.10 11.56 -9.44
C VAL A 60 7.90 10.40 -10.03
N THR A 61 9.12 10.65 -10.47
CA THR A 61 10.02 9.60 -10.97
C THR A 61 10.99 9.17 -9.87
N GLU A 62 11.02 7.87 -9.58
CA GLU A 62 12.02 7.24 -8.74
C GLU A 62 12.87 6.30 -9.61
N ALA A 63 14.07 6.74 -9.95
CA ALA A 63 14.94 6.05 -10.90
C ALA A 63 15.45 4.69 -10.40
N VAL A 64 15.62 4.55 -9.07
CA VAL A 64 16.10 3.31 -8.47
C VAL A 64 14.93 2.40 -8.16
N ARG A 65 14.87 1.24 -8.82
CA ARG A 65 13.79 0.27 -8.61
C ARG A 65 13.69 -0.19 -7.16
N GLY A 66 12.49 -0.22 -6.66
CA GLY A 66 12.18 -0.71 -5.33
C GLY A 66 10.80 -0.29 -4.85
N TYR A 67 9.99 -1.25 -4.45
CA TYR A 67 8.61 -1.01 -4.03
C TYR A 67 8.52 -0.01 -2.87
N GLY A 68 9.31 -0.21 -1.80
CA GLY A 68 9.40 0.74 -0.71
C GLY A 68 10.01 2.08 -1.11
N ARG A 69 10.97 2.08 -2.08
CA ARG A 69 11.52 3.33 -2.64
C ARG A 69 10.43 4.18 -3.30
N ALA A 70 9.56 3.54 -4.08
CA ALA A 70 8.45 4.23 -4.72
C ALA A 70 7.55 4.90 -3.68
N PHE A 71 7.11 4.21 -2.65
CA PHE A 71 6.26 4.81 -1.62
C PHE A 71 6.97 5.90 -0.82
N ARG A 72 8.27 5.74 -0.53
CA ARG A 72 9.06 6.80 0.10
C ARG A 72 9.22 8.04 -0.79
N ALA A 73 9.35 7.86 -2.10
CA ALA A 73 9.36 8.98 -3.04
C ALA A 73 8.01 9.71 -3.05
N GLY A 74 6.90 8.97 -3.06
CA GLY A 74 5.56 9.53 -2.94
C GLY A 74 5.35 10.29 -1.63
N LEU A 75 5.78 9.74 -0.50
CA LEU A 75 5.68 10.40 0.82
C LEU A 75 6.46 11.73 0.88
N ARG A 76 7.55 11.88 0.12
CA ARG A 76 8.27 13.16 0.03
C ARG A 76 7.55 14.18 -0.82
N ALA A 77 6.60 13.78 -1.63
CA ALA A 77 5.89 14.63 -2.59
C ALA A 77 4.47 15.00 -2.16
N ILE A 78 3.95 14.43 -1.06
CA ILE A 78 2.62 14.78 -0.55
C ILE A 78 2.56 16.24 -0.12
N SER A 79 1.38 16.84 -0.27
CA SER A 79 1.10 18.21 0.19
C SER A 79 1.46 18.39 1.68
N PRO A 80 2.02 19.55 2.08
CA PRO A 80 2.25 19.85 3.50
C PRO A 80 1.02 19.74 4.38
N ASN A 81 -0.16 19.97 3.82
CA ASN A 81 -1.43 19.92 4.53
C ASN A 81 -2.09 18.51 4.53
N CYS A 82 -1.43 17.50 3.97
CA CYS A 82 -1.94 16.12 3.99
C CYS A 82 -2.04 15.61 5.43
N GLU A 83 -3.18 15.01 5.76
CA GLU A 83 -3.44 14.41 7.07
C GLU A 83 -3.53 12.90 7.02
N ILE A 84 -4.02 12.34 5.90
CA ILE A 84 -4.16 10.91 5.68
C ILE A 84 -3.47 10.53 4.37
N VAL A 85 -2.65 9.49 4.42
CA VAL A 85 -1.98 8.94 3.24
C VAL A 85 -2.60 7.59 2.91
N VAL A 86 -3.00 7.42 1.64
CA VAL A 86 -3.48 6.15 1.10
C VAL A 86 -2.42 5.59 0.16
N PHE A 87 -2.09 4.32 0.30
CA PHE A 87 -1.19 3.57 -0.59
C PHE A 87 -1.99 2.59 -1.41
N ILE A 88 -1.67 2.48 -2.71
CA ILE A 88 -2.33 1.58 -3.64
C ILE A 88 -1.36 1.19 -4.78
N ASP A 89 -1.54 0.01 -5.36
CA ASP A 89 -0.77 -0.43 -6.53
C ASP A 89 -1.38 0.09 -7.84
N GLY A 90 -0.51 0.41 -8.81
CA GLY A 90 -0.92 0.93 -10.12
C GLY A 90 -1.40 -0.11 -11.12
N ASP A 91 -1.48 -1.39 -10.74
CA ASP A 91 -1.75 -2.52 -11.64
C ASP A 91 -3.24 -2.82 -11.87
N GLY A 92 -4.13 -2.09 -11.18
CA GLY A 92 -5.58 -2.23 -11.29
C GLY A 92 -6.16 -3.44 -10.58
N SER A 93 -5.40 -4.12 -9.72
CA SER A 93 -5.91 -5.24 -8.93
C SER A 93 -6.64 -4.80 -7.65
N ASP A 94 -6.24 -3.69 -7.06
CA ASP A 94 -6.99 -3.07 -5.97
C ASP A 94 -8.25 -2.36 -6.46
N CYS A 95 -9.19 -2.09 -5.57
CA CYS A 95 -10.45 -1.41 -5.83
C CYS A 95 -10.44 0.00 -5.21
N PRO A 96 -9.89 1.04 -5.91
CA PRO A 96 -9.80 2.40 -5.36
C PRO A 96 -11.15 2.96 -4.93
N GLU A 97 -12.24 2.51 -5.59
CA GLU A 97 -13.63 2.87 -5.26
C GLU A 97 -14.04 2.49 -3.83
N GLN A 98 -13.30 1.60 -3.17
CA GLN A 98 -13.52 1.19 -1.77
C GLN A 98 -12.64 1.97 -0.76
N MET A 99 -12.03 3.08 -1.18
CA MET A 99 -11.12 3.87 -0.35
C MET A 99 -11.80 4.44 0.91
N ASP A 100 -13.13 4.65 0.88
CA ASP A 100 -13.91 5.09 2.01
C ASP A 100 -13.82 4.14 3.22
N LEU A 101 -13.74 2.82 2.98
CA LEU A 101 -13.56 1.80 4.02
C LEU A 101 -12.25 1.96 4.80
N LEU A 102 -11.25 2.58 4.17
CA LEU A 102 -9.93 2.80 4.76
C LEU A 102 -9.82 4.19 5.39
N VAL A 103 -10.35 5.21 4.73
CA VAL A 103 -10.21 6.61 5.13
C VAL A 103 -11.16 6.97 6.28
N LYS A 104 -12.42 6.51 6.20
CA LYS A 104 -13.45 6.88 7.18
C LYS A 104 -13.09 6.55 8.62
N PRO A 105 -12.60 5.34 8.98
CA PRO A 105 -12.24 5.03 10.36
C PRO A 105 -11.11 5.91 10.92
N ILE A 106 -10.23 6.43 10.05
CA ILE A 106 -9.18 7.38 10.43
C ILE A 106 -9.76 8.78 10.61
N SER A 107 -10.63 9.20 9.69
CA SER A 107 -11.30 10.52 9.76
C SER A 107 -12.18 10.64 11.00
N ASP A 108 -12.89 9.58 11.35
CA ASP A 108 -13.74 9.52 12.55
C ASP A 108 -12.90 9.51 13.87
N GLY A 109 -11.58 9.35 13.78
CA GLY A 109 -10.67 9.40 14.93
C GLY A 109 -10.51 8.09 15.70
N ASP A 110 -11.15 7.01 15.25
CA ASP A 110 -11.14 5.71 15.94
C ASP A 110 -9.81 4.96 15.74
N TYR A 111 -9.20 5.13 14.56
CA TYR A 111 -7.99 4.44 14.16
C TYR A 111 -6.95 5.39 13.55
N ASP A 112 -5.70 4.97 13.56
CA ASP A 112 -4.58 5.71 12.97
C ASP A 112 -3.99 5.00 11.75
N PHE A 113 -4.27 3.69 11.59
CA PHE A 113 -3.85 2.86 10.49
C PHE A 113 -4.94 1.86 10.10
N VAL A 114 -5.32 1.80 8.83
CA VAL A 114 -6.31 0.87 8.30
C VAL A 114 -5.71 0.09 7.13
N ILE A 115 -5.85 -1.25 7.17
CA ILE A 115 -5.30 -2.18 6.20
C ILE A 115 -6.45 -2.85 5.45
N GLY A 116 -6.43 -2.80 4.12
CA GLY A 116 -7.32 -3.56 3.28
C GLY A 116 -6.87 -5.01 3.17
N SER A 117 -7.70 -5.94 3.64
CA SER A 117 -7.45 -7.38 3.53
C SER A 117 -8.16 -7.95 2.31
N ARG A 118 -7.37 -8.40 1.35
CA ARG A 118 -7.83 -9.11 0.15
C ARG A 118 -8.36 -10.50 0.48
N THR A 119 -7.89 -11.09 1.57
CA THR A 119 -8.32 -12.43 2.00
C THR A 119 -9.67 -12.43 2.69
N ARG A 120 -10.14 -11.27 3.18
CA ARG A 120 -11.44 -11.09 3.83
C ARG A 120 -12.52 -10.58 2.86
N GLY A 121 -12.13 -9.94 1.75
CA GLY A 121 -13.02 -9.44 0.70
C GLY A 121 -13.28 -10.46 -0.42
N ARG A 122 -13.98 -10.01 -1.45
CA ARG A 122 -14.21 -10.81 -2.65
C ARG A 122 -12.97 -10.79 -3.53
N ARG A 123 -12.57 -11.95 -4.03
CA ARG A 123 -11.42 -12.09 -4.92
C ARG A 123 -11.85 -12.68 -6.26
N GLU A 124 -11.42 -12.07 -7.34
CA GLU A 124 -11.54 -12.70 -8.66
C GLU A 124 -10.69 -13.98 -8.69
N GLY A 125 -11.24 -15.04 -9.29
CA GLY A 125 -10.53 -16.32 -9.42
C GLY A 125 -9.18 -16.12 -10.13
N GLY A 126 -8.08 -16.55 -9.51
CA GLY A 126 -6.72 -16.40 -10.03
C GLY A 126 -6.06 -15.03 -9.81
N SER A 127 -6.67 -14.12 -9.02
CA SER A 127 -6.05 -12.84 -8.64
C SER A 127 -4.91 -13.02 -7.63
N MET A 128 -4.97 -14.06 -6.81
CA MET A 128 -3.90 -14.47 -5.88
C MET A 128 -3.61 -15.96 -6.00
N ASN A 129 -2.34 -16.32 -5.94
CA ASN A 129 -1.91 -17.71 -5.89
C ASN A 129 -2.01 -18.26 -4.46
N PHE A 130 -2.22 -19.59 -4.32
CA PHE A 130 -2.28 -20.25 -3.02
C PHE A 130 -1.09 -19.95 -2.12
N HIS A 131 0.12 -19.91 -2.68
CA HIS A 131 1.35 -19.58 -1.94
C HIS A 131 1.34 -18.17 -1.33
N GLN A 132 0.73 -17.18 -2.01
CA GLN A 132 0.59 -15.82 -1.48
C GLN A 132 -0.38 -15.78 -0.30
N VAL A 133 -1.49 -16.49 -0.39
CA VAL A 133 -2.48 -16.58 0.69
C VAL A 133 -1.86 -17.27 1.91
N LEU A 134 -1.16 -18.40 1.71
CA LEU A 134 -0.50 -19.13 2.78
C LEU A 134 0.60 -18.29 3.44
N ALA A 135 1.44 -17.60 2.64
CA ALA A 135 2.47 -16.71 3.17
C ALA A 135 1.87 -15.56 3.99
N GLY A 136 0.79 -14.94 3.50
CA GLY A 136 0.06 -13.90 4.25
C GLY A 136 -0.45 -14.40 5.59
N TYR A 137 -1.05 -15.60 5.61
CA TYR A 137 -1.52 -16.24 6.84
C TYR A 137 -0.38 -16.51 7.84
N MET A 138 0.73 -17.09 7.37
CA MET A 138 1.90 -17.38 8.23
C MET A 138 2.47 -16.08 8.84
N ILE A 139 2.61 -15.04 8.03
CA ILE A 139 3.07 -13.74 8.53
C ILE A 139 2.07 -13.15 9.52
N GLY A 140 0.76 -13.26 9.27
CA GLY A 140 -0.27 -12.82 10.20
C GLY A 140 -0.16 -13.49 11.57
N VAL A 141 0.14 -14.81 11.60
CA VAL A 141 0.39 -15.55 12.85
C VAL A 141 1.64 -15.00 13.56
N LEU A 142 2.74 -14.77 12.85
CA LEU A 142 3.96 -14.21 13.42
C LEU A 142 3.73 -12.78 13.95
N LEU A 143 3.04 -11.93 13.21
CA LEU A 143 2.67 -10.59 13.64
C LEU A 143 1.84 -10.60 14.92
N ARG A 144 0.91 -11.53 15.02
CA ARG A 144 0.10 -11.70 16.24
C ARG A 144 0.92 -12.12 17.46
N ILE A 145 1.84 -13.08 17.27
CA ILE A 145 2.67 -13.61 18.37
C ILE A 145 3.69 -12.57 18.86
N PHE A 146 4.40 -11.92 17.94
CA PHE A 146 5.52 -11.06 18.29
C PHE A 146 5.16 -9.59 18.49
N TYR A 147 4.05 -9.12 17.88
CA TYR A 147 3.68 -7.70 17.83
C TYR A 147 2.23 -7.44 18.29
N GLY A 148 1.45 -8.47 18.62
CA GLY A 148 0.04 -8.31 18.99
C GLY A 148 -0.88 -7.86 17.83
N VAL A 149 -0.37 -7.74 16.61
CA VAL A 149 -1.10 -7.28 15.43
C VAL A 149 -1.96 -8.40 14.87
N ARG A 150 -3.26 -8.17 14.77
CA ARG A 150 -4.19 -9.09 14.11
C ARG A 150 -4.30 -8.69 12.65
N SER A 151 -3.63 -9.41 11.77
CA SER A 151 -3.69 -9.20 10.33
C SER A 151 -3.78 -10.53 9.60
N THR A 152 -4.58 -10.57 8.54
CA THR A 152 -4.76 -11.75 7.68
C THR A 152 -4.07 -11.59 6.32
N ASP A 153 -3.60 -10.37 6.01
CA ASP A 153 -3.00 -10.04 4.72
C ASP A 153 -1.95 -8.93 4.85
N MET A 154 -1.07 -8.84 3.85
CA MET A 154 -0.12 -7.75 3.65
C MET A 154 -0.48 -6.94 2.40
N GLY A 155 -1.78 -6.67 2.22
CA GLY A 155 -2.28 -5.95 1.04
C GLY A 155 -1.62 -4.59 0.86
N PRO A 156 -1.44 -4.14 -0.41
CA PRO A 156 -0.92 -2.82 -0.70
C PRO A 156 -1.90 -1.71 -0.33
N PHE A 157 -3.21 -1.95 -0.49
CA PHE A 157 -4.26 -0.98 -0.26
C PHE A 157 -4.44 -0.72 1.24
N ARG A 158 -3.98 0.43 1.69
CA ARG A 158 -3.99 0.84 3.10
C ARG A 158 -4.01 2.34 3.28
N ALA A 159 -4.54 2.81 4.40
CA ALA A 159 -4.54 4.22 4.78
C ALA A 159 -3.90 4.40 6.16
N ILE A 160 -3.19 5.51 6.36
CA ILE A 160 -2.53 5.82 7.63
C ILE A 160 -2.49 7.33 7.86
N ARG A 161 -2.59 7.77 9.12
CA ARG A 161 -2.33 9.17 9.47
C ARG A 161 -0.91 9.56 9.07
N ARG A 162 -0.75 10.75 8.51
CA ARG A 162 0.56 11.27 8.14
C ARG A 162 1.53 11.29 9.33
N THR A 163 1.11 11.81 10.47
CA THR A 163 1.95 11.87 11.66
C THR A 163 2.37 10.48 12.15
N THR A 164 1.50 9.50 11.99
CA THR A 164 1.80 8.10 12.33
C THR A 164 2.86 7.52 11.38
N ILE A 165 2.70 7.61 10.05
CA ILE A 165 3.70 7.05 9.10
C ILE A 165 5.06 7.73 9.27
N GLU A 166 5.10 9.03 9.54
CA GLU A 166 6.33 9.76 9.81
C GLU A 166 7.03 9.24 11.08
N SER A 167 6.27 8.98 12.15
CA SER A 167 6.83 8.46 13.41
C SER A 167 7.32 7.01 13.31
N LEU A 168 6.79 6.20 12.39
CA LEU A 168 7.22 4.82 12.20
C LEU A 168 8.66 4.70 11.69
N GLY A 169 9.23 5.74 11.08
CA GLY A 169 10.61 5.74 10.61
C GLY A 169 10.91 4.63 9.59
N MET A 170 10.04 4.49 8.58
CA MET A 170 10.11 3.47 7.53
C MET A 170 11.44 3.48 6.78
N ARG A 171 12.09 2.31 6.64
CA ARG A 171 13.42 2.16 6.01
C ARG A 171 13.45 1.15 4.88
N GLU A 172 12.49 0.22 4.83
CA GLU A 172 12.49 -0.84 3.82
C GLU A 172 12.29 -0.25 2.41
N GLU A 173 13.12 -0.69 1.49
CA GLU A 173 13.16 -0.14 0.12
C GLU A 173 12.51 -1.07 -0.91
N THR A 174 12.20 -2.30 -0.51
CA THR A 174 11.72 -3.35 -1.40
C THR A 174 10.34 -3.87 -0.99
N TYR A 175 10.03 -5.11 -1.32
CA TYR A 175 8.74 -5.77 -1.06
C TYR A 175 8.44 -6.02 0.43
N GLY A 176 9.40 -5.81 1.32
CA GLY A 176 9.18 -5.86 2.77
C GLY A 176 8.45 -4.64 3.34
N TRP A 177 8.21 -3.57 2.55
CA TRP A 177 7.55 -2.34 2.98
C TRP A 177 6.22 -2.56 3.71
N PRO A 178 5.26 -3.36 3.19
CA PRO A 178 4.01 -3.60 3.89
C PRO A 178 4.20 -4.29 5.24
N LEU A 179 5.14 -5.23 5.31
CA LEU A 179 5.45 -5.94 6.53
C LEU A 179 6.12 -5.02 7.56
N GLU A 180 7.12 -4.23 7.15
CA GLU A 180 7.78 -3.26 8.03
C GLU A 180 6.75 -2.33 8.67
N MET A 181 5.81 -1.80 7.88
CA MET A 181 4.78 -0.90 8.37
C MET A 181 3.93 -1.57 9.47
N GLN A 182 3.47 -2.81 9.26
CA GLN A 182 2.69 -3.56 10.25
C GLN A 182 3.49 -3.87 11.52
N MET A 183 4.77 -4.25 11.38
CA MET A 183 5.64 -4.54 12.52
C MET A 183 5.92 -3.29 13.36
N ARG A 184 6.26 -2.17 12.69
CA ARG A 184 6.53 -0.90 13.38
C ARG A 184 5.26 -0.33 14.01
N ALA A 185 4.12 -0.41 13.33
CA ALA A 185 2.83 -0.02 13.89
C ALA A 185 2.47 -0.85 15.14
N GLY A 186 2.71 -2.17 15.11
CA GLY A 186 2.51 -3.03 16.27
C GLY A 186 3.42 -2.66 17.45
N ARG A 187 4.71 -2.40 17.20
CA ARG A 187 5.64 -1.93 18.25
C ARG A 187 5.24 -0.62 18.89
N ALA A 188 4.75 0.32 18.07
CA ALA A 188 4.32 1.62 18.51
C ALA A 188 2.87 1.61 19.06
N HIS A 189 2.25 0.44 19.19
CA HIS A 189 0.85 0.28 19.65
C HIS A 189 -0.14 1.17 18.88
N VAL A 190 0.09 1.36 17.58
CA VAL A 190 -0.78 2.15 16.70
C VAL A 190 -2.17 1.51 16.63
N ARG A 191 -3.22 2.30 16.80
CA ARG A 191 -4.61 1.84 16.67
C ARG A 191 -4.85 1.40 15.23
N THR A 192 -4.80 0.08 14.99
CA THR A 192 -4.84 -0.53 13.66
C THR A 192 -6.14 -1.29 13.46
N LEU A 193 -6.78 -1.10 12.30
CA LEU A 193 -7.96 -1.84 11.84
C LEU A 193 -7.63 -2.60 10.57
N GLU A 194 -8.18 -3.79 10.41
CA GLU A 194 -8.18 -4.53 9.15
C GLU A 194 -9.61 -4.64 8.61
N VAL A 195 -9.85 -4.14 7.39
CA VAL A 195 -11.14 -4.16 6.70
C VAL A 195 -11.09 -5.07 5.49
N ALA A 196 -12.23 -5.67 5.12
CA ALA A 196 -12.34 -6.46 3.90
C ALA A 196 -12.37 -5.52 2.68
N VAL A 197 -11.51 -5.78 1.68
CA VAL A 197 -11.52 -5.09 0.38
C VAL A 197 -11.54 -6.10 -0.75
N ASP A 198 -12.19 -5.75 -1.84
CA ASP A 198 -12.24 -6.59 -3.03
C ASP A 198 -10.90 -6.54 -3.79
N TYR A 199 -10.58 -7.63 -4.48
CA TYR A 199 -9.34 -7.76 -5.22
C TYR A 199 -9.57 -8.40 -6.59
N LYS A 200 -9.19 -7.68 -7.63
CA LYS A 200 -9.38 -8.05 -9.04
C LYS A 200 -8.11 -8.68 -9.61
N ARG A 201 -8.22 -9.25 -10.79
CA ARG A 201 -7.02 -9.58 -11.58
C ARG A 201 -6.39 -8.28 -12.08
N ARG A 202 -5.07 -8.28 -12.20
CA ARG A 202 -4.34 -7.19 -12.84
C ARG A 202 -4.94 -6.89 -14.21
N ALA A 203 -5.07 -5.61 -14.53
CA ALA A 203 -5.65 -5.19 -15.82
C ALA A 203 -4.74 -5.49 -17.02
N GLY A 204 -3.42 -5.72 -16.78
CA GLY A 204 -2.44 -6.06 -17.81
C GLY A 204 -1.07 -6.41 -17.23
N GLY A 205 -0.12 -6.72 -18.10
CA GLY A 205 1.27 -7.01 -17.74
C GLY A 205 1.48 -8.34 -17.01
N ARG A 206 2.70 -8.56 -16.52
CA ARG A 206 3.06 -9.74 -15.71
C ARG A 206 3.43 -9.31 -14.30
N SER A 207 2.98 -10.06 -13.29
CA SER A 207 3.42 -9.84 -11.92
C SER A 207 4.95 -9.90 -11.82
N LYS A 208 5.54 -8.85 -11.30
CA LYS A 208 7.01 -8.73 -11.15
C LYS A 208 7.51 -9.56 -9.96
N ILE A 209 6.60 -10.02 -9.10
CA ILE A 209 6.89 -10.82 -7.90
C ILE A 209 6.40 -12.26 -8.10
N ALA A 210 5.11 -12.44 -8.36
CA ALA A 210 4.47 -13.76 -8.39
C ALA A 210 4.51 -14.45 -9.78
N GLY A 211 5.07 -13.78 -10.80
CA GLY A 211 5.12 -14.29 -12.17
C GLY A 211 6.19 -15.36 -12.42
N THR A 212 7.14 -15.56 -11.50
CA THR A 212 8.22 -16.54 -11.62
C THR A 212 8.54 -17.16 -10.26
N VAL A 213 8.97 -18.45 -10.26
CA VAL A 213 9.41 -19.16 -9.05
C VAL A 213 10.56 -18.40 -8.37
N ARG A 214 11.53 -17.93 -9.16
CA ARG A 214 12.66 -17.13 -8.67
C ARG A 214 12.21 -15.83 -7.99
N GLY A 215 11.26 -15.11 -8.58
CA GLY A 215 10.68 -13.88 -8.00
C GLY A 215 9.98 -14.15 -6.67
N SER A 216 9.22 -15.24 -6.59
CA SER A 216 8.53 -15.65 -5.35
C SER A 216 9.52 -16.00 -4.23
N ILE A 217 10.60 -16.73 -4.54
CA ILE A 217 11.65 -17.07 -3.56
C ILE A 217 12.36 -15.81 -3.06
N LEU A 218 12.73 -14.89 -3.96
CA LEU A 218 13.37 -13.63 -3.59
C LEU A 218 12.45 -12.75 -2.72
N ALA A 219 11.17 -12.69 -3.03
CA ALA A 219 10.19 -11.95 -2.23
C ALA A 219 10.04 -12.58 -0.84
N ALA A 220 9.93 -13.91 -0.74
CA ALA A 220 9.86 -14.63 0.53
C ALA A 220 11.13 -14.40 1.38
N ALA A 221 12.31 -14.49 0.77
CA ALA A 221 13.59 -14.21 1.45
C ALA A 221 13.66 -12.77 1.97
N ARG A 222 13.19 -11.78 1.18
CA ARG A 222 13.14 -10.38 1.62
C ARG A 222 12.16 -10.17 2.77
N ILE A 223 10.98 -10.77 2.70
CA ILE A 223 9.99 -10.71 3.79
C ILE A 223 10.61 -11.29 5.08
N LEU A 224 11.26 -12.45 4.99
CA LEU A 224 11.88 -13.09 6.15
C LEU A 224 13.05 -12.24 6.70
N THR A 225 13.93 -11.73 5.84
CA THR A 225 15.05 -10.87 6.28
C THR A 225 14.53 -9.57 6.90
N THR A 226 13.48 -8.98 6.37
CA THR A 226 12.83 -7.79 6.95
C THR A 226 12.25 -8.12 8.32
N PHE A 227 11.56 -9.27 8.47
CA PHE A 227 11.03 -9.71 9.75
C PHE A 227 12.13 -9.85 10.80
N VAL A 228 13.20 -10.60 10.48
CA VAL A 228 14.33 -10.82 11.38
C VAL A 228 15.02 -9.49 11.73
N ARG A 229 15.33 -8.66 10.73
CA ARG A 229 15.97 -7.35 10.94
C ARG A 229 15.19 -6.50 11.92
N ILE A 230 13.88 -6.32 11.69
CA ILE A 230 13.06 -5.48 12.55
C ILE A 230 12.90 -6.11 13.94
N THR A 231 12.80 -7.43 14.03
CA THR A 231 12.71 -8.12 15.33
C THR A 231 13.96 -7.92 16.16
N LEU A 232 15.14 -7.86 15.54
CA LEU A 232 16.43 -7.67 16.21
C LEU A 232 16.81 -6.19 16.39
N GLU A 233 16.14 -5.24 15.72
CA GLU A 233 16.33 -3.81 16.00
C GLU A 233 15.96 -3.53 17.47
N ARG A 234 16.98 -3.08 18.27
CA ARG A 234 16.75 -2.60 19.63
C ARG A 234 15.90 -1.33 19.56
N GLN A 235 15.01 -1.20 20.51
CA GLN A 235 14.22 0.03 20.73
C GLN A 235 15.13 1.19 21.07
#